data_585b92b0bc70119f5399df89426c540e
#
_entry.id   585b92b0bc70119f5399df89426c540e
#
_cell.length_a   1.000
_cell.length_b   1.000
_cell.length_c   1.000
_cell.angle_alpha   90.00
_cell.angle_beta   90.00
_cell.angle_gamma   90.00
#
_symmetry.space_group_name_H-M   'P 1'
#
loop_
_entity.id
_entity.type
_entity.pdbx_description
1 polymer ?
#
loop_
_entity_poly.entity_id
_entity_poly.type
_entity_poly.pdbx_seq_one_letter_code
_entity_poly.pdbx_strand_id
1 'polypeptide(L)'
;TLWMGSIHNIPNYAAVGGFIFLGLSPLQVMLAVVLSSFIVATFMNLNGVAGSKYGIPFAMHLQSTYGSLGAKLPGFLRGCVAAIAWFGLQTFTGSLALLIILGKFWPNFLEIGGSFQFFGLRLPELMAFTLFWLLNVAIGFGGSKILNRFTAILSPLIYVVIIGLTIWAIRAGGGLTPILSYQVSGAIRSVNPLVAYLIIFNSVVAVWSAPGASVADFTKNARSTRAQVVGQTAGLVVGYGIFAFSSVVILLGGSLYFGIQEWNILNIIDRLDNVAVVVLAMSVFLLTTISTNATGNIIPAGYQLAALFPKKMTYKKGVMIASVISFLIMPWKLMENADSIF
;
A
#
# COMPACT_ATOMS: atom_id res chain seq x y z
N THR A 1 -14.87 -4.45 1.84
CA THR A 1 -14.31 -4.03 0.52
C THR A 1 -13.15 -3.06 0.67
N LEU A 2 -13.27 -1.97 1.50
CA LEU A 2 -12.22 -0.95 1.62
C LEU A 2 -10.84 -1.56 1.94
N TRP A 3 -10.74 -2.32 3.03
CA TRP A 3 -9.46 -2.91 3.47
C TRP A 3 -8.95 -3.98 2.51
N MET A 4 -9.82 -4.80 1.95
CA MET A 4 -9.46 -5.77 0.92
C MET A 4 -8.82 -5.08 -0.29
N GLY A 5 -9.37 -3.95 -0.74
CA GLY A 5 -8.79 -3.17 -1.84
C GLY A 5 -7.47 -2.48 -1.50
N SER A 6 -7.20 -2.22 -0.22
CA SER A 6 -6.00 -1.51 0.23
C SER A 6 -4.81 -2.42 0.53
N ILE A 7 -5.00 -3.73 0.70
CA ILE A 7 -3.91 -4.68 1.01
C ILE A 7 -3.02 -4.91 -0.21
N HIS A 8 -3.61 -5.02 -1.40
CA HIS A 8 -2.93 -5.35 -2.65
C HIS A 8 -2.25 -4.13 -3.31
N ASN A 9 -1.43 -3.38 -2.58
CA ASN A 9 -0.67 -2.25 -3.10
C ASN A 9 0.80 -2.62 -3.33
N ILE A 10 1.49 -1.87 -4.18
CA ILE A 10 2.86 -2.14 -4.60
C ILE A 10 3.83 -2.20 -3.40
N PRO A 11 3.84 -1.27 -2.43
CA PRO A 11 4.71 -1.35 -1.27
C PRO A 11 4.55 -2.63 -0.45
N ASN A 12 3.33 -3.14 -0.29
CA ASN A 12 3.12 -4.40 0.43
C ASN A 12 3.74 -5.59 -0.30
N TYR A 13 3.65 -5.63 -1.63
CA TYR A 13 4.32 -6.69 -2.41
C TYR A 13 5.84 -6.58 -2.34
N ALA A 14 6.39 -5.38 -2.33
CA ALA A 14 7.82 -5.17 -2.14
C ALA A 14 8.29 -5.66 -0.76
N ALA A 15 7.51 -5.41 0.29
CA ALA A 15 7.81 -5.91 1.64
C ALA A 15 7.87 -7.45 1.69
N VAL A 16 6.94 -8.15 1.00
CA VAL A 16 6.97 -9.63 0.94
C VAL A 16 8.23 -10.13 0.24
N GLY A 17 8.68 -9.44 -0.81
CA GLY A 17 9.97 -9.71 -1.45
C GLY A 17 11.12 -9.72 -0.42
N GLY A 18 11.18 -8.71 0.46
CA GLY A 18 12.15 -8.64 1.55
C GLY A 18 12.01 -9.76 2.58
N PHE A 19 10.78 -10.15 2.93
CA PHE A 19 10.53 -11.21 3.94
C PHE A 19 11.07 -12.58 3.52
N ILE A 20 11.07 -12.87 2.22
CA ILE A 20 11.59 -14.12 1.69
C ILE A 20 13.10 -14.28 1.96
N PHE A 21 13.85 -13.17 2.07
CA PHE A 21 15.28 -13.19 2.40
C PHE A 21 15.60 -13.49 3.87
N LEU A 22 14.62 -13.44 4.77
CA LEU A 22 14.83 -13.66 6.20
C LEU A 22 15.14 -15.13 6.57
N GLY A 23 15.26 -16.02 5.59
CA GLY A 23 15.63 -17.42 5.80
C GLY A 23 14.49 -18.33 6.27
N LEU A 24 13.25 -17.81 6.29
CA LEU A 24 12.05 -18.61 6.54
C LEU A 24 11.60 -19.33 5.26
N SER A 25 10.95 -20.48 5.41
CA SER A 25 10.32 -21.12 4.27
C SER A 25 9.16 -20.27 3.70
N PRO A 26 8.78 -20.43 2.42
CA PRO A 26 7.65 -19.70 1.83
C PRO A 26 6.36 -19.82 2.65
N LEU A 27 6.07 -21.01 3.17
CA LEU A 27 4.90 -21.24 4.02
C LEU A 27 4.98 -20.49 5.36
N GLN A 28 6.18 -20.43 5.98
CA GLN A 28 6.39 -19.67 7.21
C GLN A 28 6.19 -18.17 6.98
N VAL A 29 6.67 -17.62 5.88
CA VAL A 29 6.42 -16.21 5.50
C VAL A 29 4.92 -15.95 5.36
N MET A 30 4.19 -16.82 4.63
CA MET A 30 2.73 -16.69 4.48
C MET A 30 2.02 -16.70 5.84
N LEU A 31 2.37 -17.66 6.71
CA LEU A 31 1.79 -17.77 8.06
C LEU A 31 2.09 -16.54 8.92
N ALA A 32 3.32 -16.03 8.89
CA ALA A 32 3.70 -14.83 9.62
C ALA A 32 2.86 -13.61 9.21
N VAL A 33 2.68 -13.41 7.90
CA VAL A 33 1.86 -12.31 7.36
C VAL A 33 0.39 -12.46 7.77
N VAL A 34 -0.18 -13.66 7.69
CA VAL A 34 -1.56 -13.92 8.10
C VAL A 34 -1.75 -13.71 9.60
N LEU A 35 -0.85 -14.23 10.44
CA LEU A 35 -0.92 -14.03 11.89
C LEU A 35 -0.82 -12.55 12.26
N SER A 36 0.04 -11.79 11.58
CA SER A 36 0.13 -10.34 11.76
C SER A 36 -1.19 -9.62 11.49
N SER A 37 -1.97 -10.10 10.53
CA SER A 37 -3.26 -9.50 10.16
C SER A 37 -4.31 -9.56 11.27
N PHE A 38 -4.29 -10.59 12.12
CA PHE A 38 -5.19 -10.68 13.28
C PHE A 38 -4.94 -9.56 14.29
N ILE A 39 -3.67 -9.20 14.48
CA ILE A 39 -3.29 -8.12 15.40
C ILE A 39 -3.66 -6.77 14.81
N VAL A 40 -3.36 -6.56 13.52
CA VAL A 40 -3.83 -5.37 12.81
C VAL A 40 -5.35 -5.24 12.91
N ALA A 41 -6.10 -6.33 12.67
CA ALA A 41 -7.56 -6.32 12.79
C ALA A 41 -8.03 -5.96 14.20
N THR A 42 -7.35 -6.47 15.24
CA THR A 42 -7.67 -6.17 16.63
C THR A 42 -7.49 -4.69 16.94
N PHE A 43 -6.33 -4.11 16.63
CA PHE A 43 -6.07 -2.68 16.84
C PHE A 43 -7.03 -1.78 16.05
N MET A 44 -7.28 -2.11 14.80
CA MET A 44 -8.22 -1.34 13.98
C MET A 44 -9.66 -1.47 14.48
N ASN A 45 -10.06 -2.62 15.01
CA ASN A 45 -11.38 -2.79 15.61
C ASN A 45 -11.54 -1.93 16.85
N LEU A 46 -10.56 -1.93 17.75
CA LEU A 46 -10.60 -1.14 18.98
C LEU A 46 -10.68 0.37 18.67
N ASN A 47 -9.80 0.87 17.80
CA ASN A 47 -9.81 2.29 17.40
C ASN A 47 -11.04 2.66 16.58
N GLY A 48 -11.63 1.71 15.84
CA GLY A 48 -12.80 1.90 15.03
C GLY A 48 -14.11 2.10 15.81
N VAL A 49 -14.15 1.66 17.08
CA VAL A 49 -15.35 1.78 17.93
C VAL A 49 -15.78 3.24 18.10
N ALA A 50 -14.83 4.16 18.24
CA ALA A 50 -15.12 5.59 18.37
C ALA A 50 -15.97 6.10 17.18
N GLY A 51 -15.60 5.72 15.96
CA GLY A 51 -16.36 6.06 14.76
C GLY A 51 -17.71 5.34 14.70
N SER A 52 -17.73 4.01 14.80
CA SER A 52 -18.91 3.20 14.57
C SER A 52 -19.99 3.33 15.66
N LYS A 53 -19.61 3.63 16.90
CA LYS A 53 -20.52 3.75 18.03
C LYS A 53 -21.04 5.18 18.21
N TYR A 54 -20.14 6.17 18.04
CA TYR A 54 -20.44 7.56 18.34
C TYR A 54 -20.52 8.47 17.11
N GLY A 55 -20.19 7.95 15.92
CA GLY A 55 -20.21 8.74 14.68
C GLY A 55 -19.11 9.81 14.60
N ILE A 56 -18.08 9.75 15.45
CA ILE A 56 -17.06 10.78 15.55
C ILE A 56 -15.82 10.46 14.70
N PRO A 57 -15.20 11.44 14.04
CA PRO A 57 -13.94 11.28 13.33
C PRO A 57 -12.76 11.21 14.29
N PHE A 58 -11.60 10.83 13.78
CA PHE A 58 -10.35 10.68 14.54
C PHE A 58 -9.98 11.95 15.32
N ALA A 59 -10.10 13.14 14.71
CA ALA A 59 -9.77 14.40 15.37
C ALA A 59 -10.60 14.64 16.65
N MET A 60 -11.89 14.26 16.64
CA MET A 60 -12.75 14.34 17.84
C MET A 60 -12.41 13.24 18.85
N HIS A 61 -12.10 12.04 18.38
CA HIS A 61 -11.64 10.95 19.23
C HIS A 61 -10.36 11.35 20.01
N LEU A 62 -9.40 11.98 19.32
CA LEU A 62 -8.21 12.50 19.99
C LEU A 62 -8.53 13.52 21.10
N GLN A 63 -9.49 14.40 20.86
CA GLN A 63 -9.87 15.41 21.85
C GLN A 63 -10.48 14.81 23.11
N SER A 64 -11.20 13.69 22.99
CA SER A 64 -11.77 12.99 24.16
C SER A 64 -10.69 12.38 25.05
N THR A 65 -9.52 12.06 24.48
CA THR A 65 -8.40 11.41 25.20
C THR A 65 -7.37 12.44 25.71
N TYR A 66 -7.01 13.40 24.85
CA TYR A 66 -5.89 14.33 25.09
C TYR A 66 -6.34 15.76 25.38
N GLY A 67 -7.64 16.04 25.38
CA GLY A 67 -8.18 17.41 25.44
C GLY A 67 -7.94 18.18 24.12
N SER A 68 -8.48 19.40 24.05
CA SER A 68 -8.44 20.21 22.82
C SER A 68 -7.04 20.65 22.39
N LEU A 69 -6.14 20.89 23.34
CA LEU A 69 -4.75 21.27 23.05
C LEU A 69 -3.86 20.06 22.80
N GLY A 70 -3.94 19.03 23.68
CA GLY A 70 -3.11 17.84 23.58
C GLY A 70 -3.37 17.04 22.30
N ALA A 71 -4.61 17.03 21.80
CA ALA A 71 -5.00 16.36 20.56
C ALA A 71 -4.29 16.92 19.30
N LYS A 72 -3.76 18.15 19.35
CA LYS A 72 -3.08 18.78 18.22
C LYS A 72 -1.80 18.03 17.82
N LEU A 73 -1.03 17.55 18.80
CA LEU A 73 0.23 16.86 18.53
C LEU A 73 0.02 15.53 17.81
N PRO A 74 -0.73 14.55 18.32
CA PRO A 74 -0.97 13.31 17.59
C PRO A 74 -1.71 13.53 16.27
N GLY A 75 -2.63 14.50 16.19
CA GLY A 75 -3.28 14.91 14.95
C GLY A 75 -2.29 15.41 13.90
N PHE A 76 -1.32 16.25 14.31
CA PHE A 76 -0.25 16.74 13.45
C PHE A 76 0.67 15.60 12.99
N LEU A 77 1.13 14.76 13.91
CA LEU A 77 2.01 13.63 13.57
C LEU A 77 1.33 12.67 12.57
N ARG A 78 0.08 12.32 12.82
CA ARG A 78 -0.67 11.41 11.93
C ARG A 78 -1.02 12.06 10.60
N GLY A 79 -1.55 13.27 10.63
CA GLY A 79 -2.14 13.94 9.46
C GLY A 79 -1.15 14.71 8.61
N CYS A 80 -0.04 15.20 9.21
CA CYS A 80 0.95 16.00 8.49
C CYS A 80 2.22 15.19 8.24
N VAL A 81 2.81 14.62 9.29
CA VAL A 81 4.11 13.93 9.14
C VAL A 81 3.93 12.59 8.43
N ALA A 82 3.22 11.65 9.07
CA ALA A 82 3.08 10.30 8.52
C ALA A 82 2.30 10.29 7.20
N ALA A 83 1.17 11.01 7.12
CA ALA A 83 0.33 10.98 5.93
C ALA A 83 1.02 11.60 4.70
N ILE A 84 1.74 12.71 4.86
CA ILE A 84 2.45 13.37 3.75
C ILE A 84 3.62 12.53 3.26
N ALA A 85 4.42 11.98 4.19
CA ALA A 85 5.55 11.12 3.84
C ALA A 85 5.07 9.87 3.07
N TRP A 86 4.11 9.14 3.62
CA TRP A 86 3.56 7.96 2.97
C TRP A 86 2.81 8.27 1.66
N PHE A 87 2.15 9.43 1.55
CA PHE A 87 1.54 9.85 0.30
C PHE A 87 2.58 10.00 -0.81
N GLY A 88 3.71 10.64 -0.50
CA GLY A 88 4.83 10.75 -1.43
C GLY A 88 5.40 9.40 -1.83
N LEU A 89 5.76 8.55 -0.85
CA LEU A 89 6.35 7.23 -1.08
C LEU A 89 5.44 6.33 -1.93
N GLN A 90 4.16 6.24 -1.61
CA GLN A 90 3.20 5.45 -2.38
C GLN A 90 2.92 6.04 -3.77
N THR A 91 2.98 7.35 -3.92
CA THR A 91 2.89 7.98 -5.24
C THR A 91 4.10 7.63 -6.09
N PHE A 92 5.29 7.66 -5.54
CA PHE A 92 6.49 7.27 -6.28
C PHE A 92 6.47 5.79 -6.67
N THR A 93 6.24 4.89 -5.73
CA THR A 93 6.18 3.45 -6.03
C THR A 93 5.08 3.09 -7.03
N GLY A 94 3.91 3.75 -6.93
CA GLY A 94 2.82 3.56 -7.89
C GLY A 94 3.15 4.08 -9.29
N SER A 95 3.94 5.16 -9.39
CA SER A 95 4.35 5.71 -10.69
C SER A 95 5.24 4.75 -11.49
N LEU A 96 5.93 3.81 -10.84
CA LEU A 96 6.74 2.79 -11.53
C LEU A 96 5.86 1.85 -12.37
N ALA A 97 4.68 1.47 -11.87
CA ALA A 97 3.73 0.70 -12.67
C ALA A 97 3.20 1.51 -13.88
N LEU A 98 2.96 2.81 -13.69
CA LEU A 98 2.58 3.70 -14.78
C LEU A 98 3.70 3.85 -15.82
N LEU A 99 4.95 3.94 -15.38
CA LEU A 99 6.12 4.00 -16.24
C LEU A 99 6.21 2.77 -17.14
N ILE A 100 5.97 1.56 -16.58
CA ILE A 100 5.93 0.30 -17.34
C ILE A 100 4.80 0.36 -18.37
N ILE A 101 3.58 0.76 -17.98
CA ILE A 101 2.45 0.90 -18.91
C ILE A 101 2.81 1.83 -20.09
N LEU A 102 3.34 3.01 -19.79
CA LEU A 102 3.73 3.97 -20.80
C LEU A 102 4.82 3.42 -21.74
N GLY A 103 5.81 2.71 -21.20
CA GLY A 103 6.86 2.07 -21.99
C GLY A 103 6.34 0.96 -22.92
N LYS A 104 5.30 0.19 -22.51
CA LYS A 104 4.68 -0.84 -23.36
C LYS A 104 3.92 -0.24 -24.56
N PHE A 105 3.25 0.90 -24.36
CA PHE A 105 2.52 1.57 -25.45
C PHE A 105 3.40 2.49 -26.30
N TRP A 106 4.43 3.06 -25.71
CA TRP A 106 5.32 4.00 -26.36
C TRP A 106 6.78 3.75 -25.90
N PRO A 107 7.49 2.79 -26.55
CA PRO A 107 8.85 2.42 -26.16
C PRO A 107 9.82 3.62 -26.09
N ASN A 108 9.74 4.55 -27.05
CA ASN A 108 10.59 5.75 -27.07
C ASN A 108 10.31 6.72 -25.91
N PHE A 109 9.21 6.53 -25.16
CA PHE A 109 8.92 7.30 -23.93
C PHE A 109 10.05 7.19 -22.92
N LEU A 110 10.62 6.00 -22.76
CA LEU A 110 11.68 5.72 -21.79
C LEU A 110 13.02 6.41 -22.14
N GLU A 111 13.19 6.88 -23.37
CA GLU A 111 14.39 7.55 -23.88
C GLU A 111 14.25 9.09 -23.86
N ILE A 112 13.06 9.62 -23.56
CA ILE A 112 12.80 11.06 -23.53
C ILE A 112 13.74 11.76 -22.55
N GLY A 113 14.37 12.85 -23.00
CA GLY A 113 15.29 13.66 -22.20
C GLY A 113 16.72 13.12 -22.12
N GLY A 114 17.02 11.96 -22.72
CA GLY A 114 18.37 11.40 -22.77
C GLY A 114 18.99 11.25 -21.37
N SER A 115 20.11 11.92 -21.12
CA SER A 115 20.82 11.92 -19.84
C SER A 115 20.29 12.92 -18.81
N PHE A 116 19.27 13.70 -19.13
CA PHE A 116 18.71 14.69 -18.19
C PHE A 116 18.09 14.01 -16.98
N GLN A 117 18.48 14.48 -15.81
CA GLN A 117 17.93 14.03 -14.53
C GLN A 117 17.51 15.22 -13.66
N PHE A 118 16.33 15.12 -13.07
CA PHE A 118 15.84 16.07 -12.07
C PHE A 118 15.99 15.45 -10.68
N PHE A 119 16.98 15.91 -9.93
CA PHE A 119 17.31 15.38 -8.59
C PHE A 119 17.38 13.83 -8.54
N GLY A 120 17.98 13.21 -9.58
CA GLY A 120 18.15 11.77 -9.68
C GLY A 120 17.03 11.01 -10.39
N LEU A 121 15.89 11.64 -10.74
CA LEU A 121 14.88 11.05 -11.61
C LEU A 121 15.14 11.40 -13.08
N ARG A 122 15.11 10.41 -13.95
CA ARG A 122 15.07 10.64 -15.40
C ARG A 122 13.75 11.31 -15.80
N LEU A 123 13.73 12.00 -16.91
CA LEU A 123 12.54 12.73 -17.36
C LEU A 123 11.28 11.84 -17.49
N PRO A 124 11.32 10.62 -18.04
CA PRO A 124 10.18 9.72 -18.09
C PRO A 124 9.63 9.35 -16.69
N GLU A 125 10.53 9.12 -15.74
CA GLU A 125 10.18 8.82 -14.35
C GLU A 125 9.49 10.01 -13.67
N LEU A 126 10.02 11.22 -13.89
CA LEU A 126 9.41 12.46 -13.39
C LEU A 126 8.02 12.71 -14.00
N MET A 127 7.86 12.45 -15.29
CA MET A 127 6.57 12.58 -15.98
C MET A 127 5.55 11.56 -15.46
N ALA A 128 5.94 10.29 -15.32
CA ALA A 128 5.09 9.25 -14.76
C ALA A 128 4.72 9.55 -13.30
N PHE A 129 5.67 10.01 -12.49
CA PHE A 129 5.44 10.43 -11.11
C PHE A 129 4.46 11.60 -11.04
N THR A 130 4.67 12.65 -11.84
CA THR A 130 3.79 13.83 -11.85
C THR A 130 2.38 13.47 -12.28
N LEU A 131 2.21 12.64 -13.32
CA LEU A 131 0.91 12.20 -13.79
C LEU A 131 0.20 11.36 -12.71
N PHE A 132 0.92 10.43 -12.08
CA PHE A 132 0.35 9.62 -11.03
C PHE A 132 0.02 10.43 -9.77
N TRP A 133 0.84 11.44 -9.44
CA TRP A 133 0.56 12.40 -8.38
C TRP A 133 -0.74 13.16 -8.65
N LEU A 134 -0.95 13.68 -9.86
CA LEU A 134 -2.18 14.36 -10.26
C LEU A 134 -3.42 13.46 -10.11
N LEU A 135 -3.33 12.19 -10.49
CA LEU A 135 -4.42 11.21 -10.31
C LEU A 135 -4.76 11.01 -8.83
N ASN A 136 -3.75 10.86 -7.98
CA ASN A 136 -3.93 10.71 -6.53
C ASN A 136 -4.57 11.98 -5.91
N VAL A 137 -4.13 13.17 -6.32
CA VAL A 137 -4.70 14.45 -5.86
C VAL A 137 -6.16 14.58 -6.26
N ALA A 138 -6.50 14.21 -7.50
CA ALA A 138 -7.88 14.25 -7.99
C ALA A 138 -8.81 13.35 -7.15
N ILE A 139 -8.38 12.13 -6.83
CA ILE A 139 -9.12 11.23 -5.91
C ILE A 139 -9.19 11.84 -4.50
N GLY A 140 -8.10 12.42 -4.00
CA GLY A 140 -8.06 13.11 -2.72
C GLY A 140 -9.10 14.22 -2.61
N PHE A 141 -9.27 15.05 -3.63
CA PHE A 141 -10.30 16.10 -3.66
C PHE A 141 -11.72 15.56 -3.59
N GLY A 142 -11.97 14.36 -4.09
CA GLY A 142 -13.25 13.68 -4.02
C GLY A 142 -13.62 13.14 -2.65
N GLY A 143 -12.63 12.96 -1.79
CA GLY A 143 -12.79 12.47 -0.42
C GLY A 143 -13.38 11.07 -0.33
N SER A 144 -13.84 10.70 0.86
CA SER A 144 -14.33 9.35 1.18
C SER A 144 -15.47 8.86 0.28
N LYS A 145 -16.31 9.77 -0.23
CA LYS A 145 -17.47 9.39 -1.08
C LYS A 145 -17.04 8.85 -2.44
N ILE A 146 -16.08 9.52 -3.10
CA ILE A 146 -15.53 9.06 -4.38
C ILE A 146 -14.70 7.82 -4.16
N LEU A 147 -13.86 7.80 -3.11
CA LEU A 147 -13.05 6.64 -2.75
C LEU A 147 -13.92 5.38 -2.56
N ASN A 148 -15.01 5.46 -1.82
CA ASN A 148 -15.89 4.30 -1.58
C ASN A 148 -16.50 3.74 -2.87
N ARG A 149 -16.88 4.60 -3.81
CA ARG A 149 -17.35 4.15 -5.14
C ARG A 149 -16.25 3.52 -5.97
N PHE A 150 -15.09 4.14 -5.97
CA PHE A 150 -13.90 3.65 -6.66
C PHE A 150 -13.49 2.27 -6.15
N THR A 151 -13.38 2.09 -4.83
CA THR A 151 -12.98 0.80 -4.23
C THR A 151 -14.03 -0.29 -4.40
N ALA A 152 -15.32 0.06 -4.45
CA ALA A 152 -16.39 -0.92 -4.69
C ALA A 152 -16.28 -1.58 -6.07
N ILE A 153 -15.88 -0.81 -7.08
CA ILE A 153 -15.66 -1.31 -8.45
C ILE A 153 -14.32 -2.02 -8.56
N LEU A 154 -13.29 -1.44 -7.96
CA LEU A 154 -11.92 -1.92 -8.06
C LEU A 154 -11.71 -3.26 -7.34
N SER A 155 -12.31 -3.46 -6.16
CA SER A 155 -12.04 -4.64 -5.34
C SER A 155 -12.30 -5.98 -6.06
N PRO A 156 -13.41 -6.21 -6.78
CA PRO A 156 -13.60 -7.43 -7.53
C PRO A 156 -12.54 -7.64 -8.63
N LEU A 157 -12.18 -6.55 -9.34
CA LEU A 157 -11.19 -6.60 -10.42
C LEU A 157 -9.80 -7.00 -9.90
N ILE A 158 -9.40 -6.47 -8.73
CA ILE A 158 -8.15 -6.84 -8.07
C ILE A 158 -8.06 -8.35 -7.91
N TYR A 159 -9.09 -8.96 -7.32
CA TYR A 159 -9.06 -10.40 -7.04
C TYR A 159 -9.07 -11.25 -8.31
N VAL A 160 -9.79 -10.84 -9.36
CA VAL A 160 -9.74 -11.53 -10.66
C VAL A 160 -8.32 -11.54 -11.22
N VAL A 161 -7.64 -10.39 -11.23
CA VAL A 161 -6.28 -10.28 -11.76
C VAL A 161 -5.27 -11.03 -10.88
N ILE A 162 -5.33 -10.84 -9.56
CA ILE A 162 -4.38 -11.50 -8.64
C ILE A 162 -4.55 -13.01 -8.65
N ILE A 163 -5.78 -13.52 -8.67
CA ILE A 163 -6.05 -14.97 -8.78
C ILE A 163 -5.53 -15.48 -10.13
N GLY A 164 -5.78 -14.75 -11.22
CA GLY A 164 -5.28 -15.09 -12.55
C GLY A 164 -3.75 -15.19 -12.60
N LEU A 165 -3.04 -14.20 -12.06
CA LEU A 165 -1.58 -14.20 -11.94
C LEU A 165 -1.08 -15.33 -11.04
N THR A 166 -1.78 -15.62 -9.94
CA THR A 166 -1.43 -16.72 -9.04
C THR A 166 -1.56 -18.08 -9.75
N ILE A 167 -2.65 -18.30 -10.49
CA ILE A 167 -2.85 -19.54 -11.29
C ILE A 167 -1.76 -19.64 -12.37
N TRP A 168 -1.44 -18.55 -13.06
CA TRP A 168 -0.34 -18.53 -14.01
C TRP A 168 0.98 -18.91 -13.32
N ALA A 169 1.33 -18.29 -12.20
CA ALA A 169 2.58 -18.55 -11.49
C ALA A 169 2.70 -20.01 -10.99
N ILE A 170 1.59 -20.62 -10.54
CA ILE A 170 1.57 -22.03 -10.15
C ILE A 170 1.88 -22.92 -11.37
N ARG A 171 1.25 -22.66 -12.50
CA ARG A 171 1.46 -23.46 -13.72
C ARG A 171 2.85 -23.25 -14.30
N ALA A 172 3.29 -22.00 -14.40
CA ALA A 172 4.59 -21.63 -14.97
C ALA A 172 5.76 -22.09 -14.08
N GLY A 173 5.61 -22.03 -12.75
CA GLY A 173 6.61 -22.46 -11.79
C GLY A 173 6.66 -23.98 -11.55
N GLY A 174 5.92 -24.78 -12.32
CA GLY A 174 5.93 -26.25 -12.23
C GLY A 174 5.07 -26.83 -11.11
N GLY A 175 4.16 -26.04 -10.53
CA GLY A 175 3.24 -26.45 -9.47
C GLY A 175 3.56 -25.82 -8.11
N LEU A 176 2.73 -26.13 -7.12
CA LEU A 176 2.92 -25.58 -5.76
C LEU A 176 4.15 -26.17 -5.03
N THR A 177 4.46 -27.44 -5.26
CA THR A 177 5.58 -28.10 -4.57
C THR A 177 6.93 -27.42 -4.84
N PRO A 178 7.35 -27.15 -6.09
CA PRO A 178 8.58 -26.40 -6.35
C PRO A 178 8.57 -25.00 -5.72
N ILE A 179 7.43 -24.31 -5.76
CA ILE A 179 7.29 -22.96 -5.19
C ILE A 179 7.45 -22.98 -3.68
N LEU A 180 6.79 -23.89 -2.97
CA LEU A 180 6.83 -23.97 -1.51
C LEU A 180 8.16 -24.53 -0.98
N SER A 181 8.89 -25.30 -1.79
CA SER A 181 10.22 -25.81 -1.46
C SER A 181 11.36 -24.92 -1.97
N TYR A 182 11.04 -23.77 -2.58
CA TYR A 182 12.03 -22.84 -3.12
C TYR A 182 12.99 -22.35 -2.03
N GLN A 183 14.28 -22.48 -2.30
CA GLN A 183 15.33 -21.97 -1.43
C GLN A 183 15.97 -20.75 -2.06
N VAL A 184 15.97 -19.66 -1.31
CA VAL A 184 16.54 -18.39 -1.74
C VAL A 184 18.05 -18.44 -1.60
N SER A 185 18.78 -18.19 -2.69
CA SER A 185 20.22 -17.98 -2.64
C SER A 185 20.52 -16.62 -2.00
N GLY A 186 21.44 -16.59 -1.05
CA GLY A 186 21.77 -15.36 -0.32
C GLY A 186 20.82 -15.01 0.83
N ALA A 187 19.90 -15.91 1.19
CA ALA A 187 19.06 -15.73 2.38
C ALA A 187 19.92 -15.53 3.64
N ILE A 188 19.51 -14.64 4.52
CA ILE A 188 20.16 -14.34 5.79
C ILE A 188 19.91 -15.51 6.75
N ARG A 189 20.63 -16.61 6.58
CA ARG A 189 20.44 -17.84 7.39
C ARG A 189 20.82 -17.69 8.88
N SER A 190 21.50 -16.60 9.25
CA SER A 190 21.93 -16.33 10.63
C SER A 190 20.84 -15.67 11.48
N VAL A 191 19.70 -15.26 10.90
CA VAL A 191 18.62 -14.66 11.67
C VAL A 191 17.89 -15.77 12.44
N ASN A 192 17.77 -15.60 13.76
CA ASN A 192 16.93 -16.48 14.55
C ASN A 192 15.49 -16.45 14.00
N PRO A 193 14.84 -17.61 13.78
CA PRO A 193 13.49 -17.66 13.24
C PRO A 193 12.47 -16.78 14.01
N LEU A 194 12.58 -16.70 15.33
CA LEU A 194 11.71 -15.82 16.13
C LEU A 194 11.91 -14.35 15.75
N VAL A 195 13.16 -13.92 15.54
CA VAL A 195 13.48 -12.55 15.13
C VAL A 195 12.91 -12.29 13.74
N ALA A 196 13.03 -13.24 12.81
CA ALA A 196 12.45 -13.14 11.48
C ALA A 196 10.92 -12.98 11.53
N TYR A 197 10.23 -13.76 12.36
CA TYR A 197 8.79 -13.60 12.60
C TYR A 197 8.46 -12.22 13.17
N LEU A 198 9.23 -11.72 14.14
CA LEU A 198 9.03 -10.40 14.73
C LEU A 198 9.26 -9.27 13.73
N ILE A 199 10.22 -9.40 12.82
CA ILE A 199 10.46 -8.44 11.73
C ILE A 199 9.23 -8.38 10.81
N ILE A 200 8.74 -9.52 10.32
CA ILE A 200 7.55 -9.58 9.46
C ILE A 200 6.34 -8.97 10.18
N PHE A 201 6.14 -9.38 11.42
CA PHE A 201 5.08 -8.89 12.28
C PHE A 201 5.12 -7.37 12.44
N ASN A 202 6.28 -6.84 12.84
CA ASN A 202 6.46 -5.40 13.01
C ASN A 202 6.22 -4.65 11.69
N SER A 203 6.72 -5.16 10.57
CA SER A 203 6.54 -4.54 9.26
C SER A 203 5.07 -4.47 8.84
N VAL A 204 4.31 -5.55 9.00
CA VAL A 204 2.87 -5.57 8.69
C VAL A 204 2.09 -4.63 9.62
N VAL A 205 2.39 -4.63 10.92
CA VAL A 205 1.75 -3.72 11.89
C VAL A 205 2.13 -2.26 11.59
N ALA A 206 3.39 -1.98 11.25
CA ALA A 206 3.87 -0.63 10.96
C ALA A 206 3.12 0.00 9.77
N VAL A 207 2.90 -0.75 8.69
CA VAL A 207 2.12 -0.29 7.52
C VAL A 207 0.71 0.14 7.93
N TRP A 208 0.09 -0.55 8.89
CA TRP A 208 -1.28 -0.28 9.31
C TRP A 208 -1.38 0.61 10.56
N SER A 209 -0.28 0.96 11.21
CA SER A 209 -0.29 1.79 12.41
C SER A 209 -0.93 3.17 12.15
N ALA A 210 -0.55 3.81 11.06
CA ALA A 210 -1.08 5.12 10.70
C ALA A 210 -2.57 5.07 10.25
N PRO A 211 -2.99 4.21 9.30
CA PRO A 211 -4.40 4.01 8.96
C PRO A 211 -5.23 3.55 10.16
N GLY A 212 -4.70 2.66 10.99
CA GLY A 212 -5.35 2.14 12.19
C GLY A 212 -5.61 3.20 13.25
N ALA A 213 -4.67 4.14 13.44
CA ALA A 213 -4.88 5.26 14.35
C ALA A 213 -6.08 6.13 13.91
N SER A 214 -6.21 6.42 12.62
CA SER A 214 -7.27 7.30 12.09
C SER A 214 -8.48 6.55 11.51
N VAL A 215 -8.64 5.27 11.82
CA VAL A 215 -9.72 4.42 11.25
C VAL A 215 -11.12 4.94 11.57
N ALA A 216 -11.30 5.70 12.64
CA ALA A 216 -12.56 6.36 12.99
C ALA A 216 -13.09 7.27 11.85
N ASP A 217 -12.22 7.85 11.02
CA ASP A 217 -12.62 8.65 9.87
C ASP A 217 -13.44 7.86 8.83
N PHE A 218 -13.28 6.55 8.80
CA PHE A 218 -14.00 5.62 7.93
C PHE A 218 -15.14 4.91 8.65
N THR A 219 -14.90 4.46 9.90
CA THR A 219 -15.88 3.68 10.67
C THR A 219 -17.07 4.50 11.17
N LYS A 220 -16.96 5.83 11.22
CA LYS A 220 -18.10 6.73 11.53
C LYS A 220 -19.30 6.56 10.59
N ASN A 221 -19.10 5.99 9.41
CA ASN A 221 -20.14 5.69 8.45
C ASN A 221 -20.62 4.22 8.51
N ALA A 222 -20.14 3.42 9.47
CA ALA A 222 -20.55 2.04 9.63
C ALA A 222 -21.99 1.94 10.15
N ARG A 223 -22.74 0.92 9.69
CA ARG A 223 -24.13 0.70 10.10
C ARG A 223 -24.27 0.36 11.59
N SER A 224 -23.26 -0.28 12.16
CA SER A 224 -23.18 -0.64 13.58
C SER A 224 -21.75 -1.04 13.94
N THR A 225 -21.44 -1.06 15.25
CA THR A 225 -20.13 -1.55 15.75
C THR A 225 -19.91 -3.02 15.39
N ARG A 226 -20.98 -3.87 15.44
CA ARG A 226 -20.85 -5.27 15.01
C ARG A 226 -20.48 -5.38 13.53
N ALA A 227 -21.15 -4.61 12.66
CA ALA A 227 -20.84 -4.61 11.24
C ALA A 227 -19.42 -4.10 10.95
N GLN A 228 -18.95 -3.11 11.73
CA GLN A 228 -17.57 -2.62 11.66
C GLN A 228 -16.57 -3.72 12.05
N VAL A 229 -16.74 -4.35 13.21
CA VAL A 229 -15.80 -5.38 13.71
C VAL A 229 -15.74 -6.58 12.77
N VAL A 230 -16.90 -7.13 12.40
CA VAL A 230 -16.96 -8.28 11.48
C VAL A 230 -16.39 -7.93 10.12
N GLY A 231 -16.77 -6.77 9.55
CA GLY A 231 -16.31 -6.34 8.24
C GLY A 231 -14.83 -6.03 8.19
N GLN A 232 -14.26 -5.42 9.24
CA GLN A 232 -12.82 -5.15 9.33
C GLN A 232 -12.02 -6.44 9.52
N THR A 233 -12.44 -7.30 10.47
CA THR A 233 -11.74 -8.58 10.70
C THR A 233 -11.77 -9.44 9.45
N ALA A 234 -12.93 -9.66 8.85
CA ALA A 234 -13.04 -10.45 7.63
C ALA A 234 -12.23 -9.83 6.49
N GLY A 235 -12.35 -8.51 6.28
CA GLY A 235 -11.65 -7.82 5.20
C GLY A 235 -10.14 -7.84 5.33
N LEU A 236 -9.61 -7.72 6.55
CA LEU A 236 -8.17 -7.78 6.81
C LEU A 236 -7.65 -9.21 6.78
N VAL A 237 -8.24 -10.13 7.55
CA VAL A 237 -7.71 -11.49 7.69
C VAL A 237 -7.83 -12.29 6.39
N VAL A 238 -9.01 -12.28 5.75
CA VAL A 238 -9.19 -12.95 4.46
C VAL A 238 -8.37 -12.27 3.37
N GLY A 239 -8.35 -10.93 3.35
CA GLY A 239 -7.54 -10.17 2.41
C GLY A 239 -6.06 -10.48 2.52
N TYR A 240 -5.50 -10.49 3.73
CA TYR A 240 -4.10 -10.87 3.96
C TYR A 240 -3.82 -12.34 3.68
N GLY A 241 -4.78 -13.23 3.89
CA GLY A 241 -4.64 -14.64 3.51
C GLY A 241 -4.43 -14.80 2.01
N ILE A 242 -5.28 -14.16 1.20
CA ILE A 242 -5.15 -14.17 -0.26
C ILE A 242 -3.87 -13.43 -0.68
N PHE A 243 -3.57 -12.30 -0.08
CA PHE A 243 -2.37 -11.51 -0.37
C PHE A 243 -1.09 -12.30 -0.09
N ALA A 244 -0.94 -12.90 1.10
CA ALA A 244 0.23 -13.66 1.48
C ALA A 244 0.47 -14.85 0.54
N PHE A 245 -0.58 -15.59 0.22
CA PHE A 245 -0.49 -16.69 -0.73
C PHE A 245 -0.11 -16.20 -2.13
N SER A 246 -0.87 -15.25 -2.67
CA SER A 246 -0.65 -14.76 -4.04
C SER A 246 0.72 -14.09 -4.21
N SER A 247 1.16 -13.26 -3.26
CA SER A 247 2.43 -12.54 -3.37
C SER A 247 3.63 -13.49 -3.38
N VAL A 248 3.66 -14.44 -2.46
CA VAL A 248 4.75 -15.45 -2.40
C VAL A 248 4.73 -16.33 -3.64
N VAL A 249 3.54 -16.80 -4.05
CA VAL A 249 3.40 -17.69 -5.22
C VAL A 249 3.78 -16.98 -6.51
N ILE A 250 3.35 -15.73 -6.72
CA ILE A 250 3.68 -14.97 -7.94
C ILE A 250 5.19 -14.68 -7.99
N LEU A 251 5.80 -14.25 -6.89
CA LEU A 251 7.23 -13.95 -6.84
C LEU A 251 8.08 -15.19 -7.09
N LEU A 252 7.82 -16.28 -6.37
CA LEU A 252 8.64 -17.49 -6.46
C LEU A 252 8.32 -18.30 -7.71
N GLY A 253 7.05 -18.41 -8.11
CA GLY A 253 6.65 -19.09 -9.33
C GLY A 253 7.15 -18.37 -10.58
N GLY A 254 7.11 -17.03 -10.60
CA GLY A 254 7.71 -16.22 -11.66
C GLY A 254 9.23 -16.34 -11.69
N SER A 255 9.89 -16.33 -10.53
CA SER A 255 11.35 -16.54 -10.43
C SER A 255 11.78 -17.91 -10.97
N LEU A 256 11.03 -18.97 -10.65
CA LEU A 256 11.27 -20.32 -11.19
C LEU A 256 11.07 -20.34 -12.71
N TYR A 257 9.98 -19.75 -13.21
CA TYR A 257 9.68 -19.74 -14.64
C TYR A 257 10.73 -19.02 -15.47
N PHE A 258 11.17 -17.84 -15.00
CA PHE A 258 12.18 -17.04 -15.72
C PHE A 258 13.63 -17.47 -15.41
N GLY A 259 13.86 -18.39 -14.49
CA GLY A 259 15.19 -18.83 -14.07
C GLY A 259 16.01 -17.74 -13.39
N ILE A 260 15.36 -16.82 -12.68
CA ILE A 260 15.95 -15.66 -12.01
C ILE A 260 15.54 -15.61 -10.54
N GLN A 261 16.25 -14.80 -9.74
CA GLN A 261 15.74 -14.37 -8.44
C GLN A 261 15.24 -12.93 -8.56
N GLU A 262 13.93 -12.75 -8.52
CA GLU A 262 13.30 -11.43 -8.61
C GLU A 262 12.34 -11.23 -7.44
N TRP A 263 12.49 -10.12 -6.74
CA TRP A 263 11.75 -9.78 -5.52
C TRP A 263 10.75 -8.65 -5.72
N ASN A 264 10.80 -8.01 -6.88
CA ASN A 264 9.84 -6.98 -7.25
C ASN A 264 8.78 -7.58 -8.18
N ILE A 265 7.53 -7.60 -7.69
CA ILE A 265 6.41 -8.15 -8.45
C ILE A 265 6.21 -7.44 -9.81
N LEU A 266 6.52 -6.14 -9.90
CA LEU A 266 6.40 -5.39 -11.14
C LEU A 266 7.35 -5.93 -12.21
N ASN A 267 8.58 -6.30 -11.82
CA ASN A 267 9.56 -6.87 -12.74
C ASN A 267 9.15 -8.26 -13.22
N ILE A 268 8.53 -9.08 -12.36
CA ILE A 268 7.95 -10.38 -12.78
C ILE A 268 6.84 -10.16 -13.83
N ILE A 269 5.94 -9.22 -13.57
CA ILE A 269 4.81 -8.96 -14.47
C ILE A 269 5.28 -8.33 -15.79
N ASP A 270 6.26 -7.43 -15.75
CA ASP A 270 6.80 -6.76 -16.95
C ASP A 270 7.45 -7.75 -17.93
N ARG A 271 7.97 -8.89 -17.42
CA ARG A 271 8.58 -9.97 -18.23
C ARG A 271 7.57 -10.88 -18.92
N LEU A 272 6.27 -10.75 -18.66
CA LEU A 272 5.26 -11.55 -19.34
C LEU A 272 5.19 -11.17 -20.83
N ASP A 273 5.11 -12.19 -21.70
CA ASP A 273 5.09 -11.99 -23.16
C ASP A 273 3.83 -11.26 -23.64
N ASN A 274 2.71 -11.44 -22.95
CA ASN A 274 1.44 -10.86 -23.35
C ASN A 274 1.28 -9.44 -22.80
N VAL A 275 1.49 -8.43 -23.67
CA VAL A 275 1.39 -7.01 -23.34
C VAL A 275 0.03 -6.64 -22.73
N ALA A 276 -1.07 -7.23 -23.19
CA ALA A 276 -2.40 -6.93 -22.64
C ALA A 276 -2.52 -7.38 -21.18
N VAL A 277 -1.94 -8.55 -20.84
CA VAL A 277 -1.89 -9.05 -19.45
C VAL A 277 -1.01 -8.14 -18.59
N VAL A 278 0.15 -7.72 -19.08
CA VAL A 278 1.03 -6.77 -18.38
C VAL A 278 0.29 -5.48 -18.07
N VAL A 279 -0.31 -4.86 -19.10
CA VAL A 279 -1.03 -3.58 -18.94
C VAL A 279 -2.22 -3.72 -17.99
N LEU A 280 -2.99 -4.81 -18.09
CA LEU A 280 -4.11 -5.07 -17.18
C LEU A 280 -3.63 -5.21 -15.73
N ALA A 281 -2.60 -6.02 -15.50
CA ALA A 281 -2.06 -6.24 -14.17
C ALA A 281 -1.46 -4.95 -13.58
N MET A 282 -0.63 -4.25 -14.34
CA MET A 282 -0.04 -2.97 -13.91
C MET A 282 -1.12 -1.92 -13.61
N SER A 283 -2.19 -1.86 -14.43
CA SER A 283 -3.32 -0.96 -14.19
C SER A 283 -4.02 -1.28 -12.87
N VAL A 284 -4.21 -2.56 -12.55
CA VAL A 284 -4.79 -2.97 -11.27
C VAL A 284 -3.88 -2.58 -10.11
N PHE A 285 -2.57 -2.84 -10.18
CA PHE A 285 -1.62 -2.44 -9.13
C PHE A 285 -1.55 -0.91 -8.96
N LEU A 286 -1.60 -0.16 -10.03
CA LEU A 286 -1.67 1.29 -10.02
C LEU A 286 -2.95 1.77 -9.30
N LEU A 287 -4.11 1.23 -9.68
CA LEU A 287 -5.40 1.61 -9.09
C LEU A 287 -5.52 1.21 -7.61
N THR A 288 -4.96 0.04 -7.21
CA THR A 288 -4.90 -0.36 -5.80
C THR A 288 -4.02 0.55 -4.98
N THR A 289 -2.89 0.97 -5.55
CA THR A 289 -1.99 1.93 -4.88
C THR A 289 -2.65 3.29 -4.72
N ILE A 290 -3.42 3.79 -5.70
CA ILE A 290 -4.26 4.99 -5.55
C ILE A 290 -5.28 4.80 -4.41
N SER A 291 -5.97 3.66 -4.37
CA SER A 291 -6.96 3.37 -3.32
C SER A 291 -6.35 3.42 -1.93
N THR A 292 -5.20 2.76 -1.75
CA THR A 292 -4.48 2.72 -0.47
C THR A 292 -3.96 4.11 -0.10
N ASN A 293 -3.36 4.80 -1.06
CA ASN A 293 -2.81 6.13 -0.86
C ASN A 293 -3.89 7.16 -0.48
N ALA A 294 -5.06 7.07 -1.12
CA ALA A 294 -6.19 7.90 -0.76
C ALA A 294 -6.71 7.59 0.65
N THR A 295 -6.90 6.29 0.97
CA THR A 295 -7.42 5.85 2.26
C THR A 295 -6.45 6.13 3.41
N GLY A 296 -5.20 5.77 3.23
CA GLY A 296 -4.18 5.84 4.29
C GLY A 296 -3.61 7.23 4.50
N ASN A 297 -3.55 8.05 3.46
CA ASN A 297 -2.68 9.21 3.45
C ASN A 297 -3.41 10.53 3.12
N ILE A 298 -3.80 10.76 1.86
CA ILE A 298 -4.21 12.12 1.44
C ILE A 298 -5.56 12.55 2.04
N ILE A 299 -6.53 11.64 2.19
CA ILE A 299 -7.83 11.95 2.79
C ILE A 299 -7.66 12.24 4.29
N PRO A 300 -6.97 11.39 5.10
CA PRO A 300 -6.64 11.74 6.47
C PRO A 300 -5.87 13.05 6.62
N ALA A 301 -4.87 13.32 5.76
CA ALA A 301 -4.15 14.59 5.79
C ALA A 301 -5.08 15.80 5.61
N GLY A 302 -6.00 15.73 4.64
CA GLY A 302 -6.99 16.77 4.42
C GLY A 302 -7.87 17.04 5.64
N TYR A 303 -8.37 15.99 6.29
CA TYR A 303 -9.17 16.12 7.51
C TYR A 303 -8.37 16.65 8.70
N GLN A 304 -7.15 16.15 8.92
CA GLN A 304 -6.33 16.57 10.05
C GLN A 304 -5.86 18.01 9.92
N LEU A 305 -5.41 18.44 8.74
CA LEU A 305 -5.04 19.84 8.51
C LEU A 305 -6.23 20.78 8.71
N ALA A 306 -7.42 20.40 8.24
CA ALA A 306 -8.63 21.19 8.50
C ALA A 306 -9.01 21.23 9.99
N ALA A 307 -8.83 20.13 10.72
CA ALA A 307 -9.08 20.08 12.16
C ALA A 307 -8.07 20.87 13.00
N LEU A 308 -6.81 20.91 12.58
CA LEU A 308 -5.74 21.68 13.25
C LEU A 308 -5.93 23.20 13.10
N PHE A 309 -6.45 23.64 11.95
CA PHE A 309 -6.60 25.06 11.61
C PHE A 309 -8.02 25.40 11.13
N PRO A 310 -9.08 25.17 11.94
CA PRO A 310 -10.46 25.19 11.48
C PRO A 310 -10.93 26.55 10.93
N LYS A 311 -10.32 27.66 11.37
CA LYS A 311 -10.66 29.02 10.88
C LYS A 311 -9.97 29.37 9.55
N LYS A 312 -8.91 28.67 9.16
CA LYS A 312 -8.06 29.01 7.98
C LYS A 312 -8.06 27.94 6.93
N MET A 313 -8.38 26.70 7.28
CA MET A 313 -8.16 25.52 6.46
C MET A 313 -9.47 24.80 6.16
N THR A 314 -9.74 24.56 4.89
CA THR A 314 -10.79 23.63 4.45
C THR A 314 -10.16 22.27 4.11
N TYR A 315 -10.98 21.21 4.04
CA TYR A 315 -10.54 19.89 3.60
C TYR A 315 -9.73 19.95 2.29
N LYS A 316 -10.27 20.64 1.26
CA LYS A 316 -9.59 20.73 -0.05
C LYS A 316 -8.27 21.49 0.01
N LYS A 317 -8.18 22.57 0.81
CA LYS A 317 -6.90 23.26 1.05
C LYS A 317 -5.90 22.35 1.75
N GLY A 318 -6.35 21.55 2.72
CA GLY A 318 -5.51 20.56 3.41
C GLY A 318 -4.97 19.50 2.44
N VAL A 319 -5.81 18.94 1.58
CA VAL A 319 -5.41 18.01 0.52
C VAL A 319 -4.34 18.66 -0.40
N MET A 320 -4.58 19.89 -0.87
CA MET A 320 -3.62 20.57 -1.74
C MET A 320 -2.26 20.77 -1.08
N ILE A 321 -2.26 21.30 0.15
CA ILE A 321 -1.00 21.55 0.88
C ILE A 321 -0.24 20.24 1.11
N ALA A 322 -0.94 19.20 1.59
CA ALA A 322 -0.32 17.89 1.79
C ALA A 322 0.28 17.32 0.49
N SER A 323 -0.45 17.45 -0.61
CA SER A 323 0.00 16.98 -1.93
C SER A 323 1.24 17.73 -2.43
N VAL A 324 1.27 19.05 -2.29
CA VAL A 324 2.42 19.87 -2.71
C VAL A 324 3.65 19.53 -1.87
N ILE A 325 3.50 19.45 -0.54
CA ILE A 325 4.62 19.12 0.34
C ILE A 325 5.15 17.72 0.02
N SER A 326 4.25 16.74 -0.22
CA SER A 326 4.66 15.36 -0.56
C SER A 326 5.43 15.26 -1.89
N PHE A 327 5.20 16.17 -2.82
CA PHE A 327 5.99 16.29 -4.04
C PHE A 327 7.38 16.87 -3.75
N LEU A 328 7.42 17.96 -2.96
CA LEU A 328 8.65 18.70 -2.66
C LEU A 328 9.64 17.95 -1.77
N ILE A 329 9.19 16.99 -0.96
CA ILE A 329 10.09 16.13 -0.15
C ILE A 329 10.87 15.12 -1.00
N MET A 330 10.66 15.09 -2.31
CA MET A 330 11.37 14.19 -3.24
C MET A 330 11.36 12.73 -2.76
N PRO A 331 10.19 12.06 -2.74
CA PRO A 331 10.04 10.73 -2.11
C PRO A 331 10.96 9.67 -2.72
N TRP A 332 11.39 9.82 -3.94
CA TRP A 332 12.40 8.95 -4.57
C TRP A 332 13.76 9.01 -3.86
N LYS A 333 14.15 10.18 -3.33
CA LYS A 333 15.38 10.32 -2.53
C LYS A 333 15.27 9.63 -1.16
N LEU A 334 14.08 9.62 -0.58
CA LEU A 334 13.81 8.85 0.64
C LEU A 334 13.94 7.35 0.38
N MET A 335 13.51 6.87 -0.79
CA MET A 335 13.61 5.45 -1.17
C MET A 335 15.04 5.00 -1.52
N GLU A 336 15.92 5.90 -1.98
CA GLU A 336 17.34 5.58 -2.20
C GLU A 336 18.07 5.18 -0.90
N ASN A 337 17.58 5.65 0.24
CA ASN A 337 18.12 5.35 1.56
C ASN A 337 17.13 4.52 2.40
N ALA A 338 16.51 3.53 1.77
CA ALA A 338 15.44 2.73 2.40
C ALA A 338 15.89 2.05 3.72
N ASP A 339 17.16 1.68 3.85
CA ASP A 339 17.74 1.13 5.08
C ASP A 339 17.61 2.06 6.29
N SER A 340 17.37 3.35 6.06
CA SER A 340 17.15 4.36 7.11
C SER A 340 15.67 4.56 7.45
N ILE A 341 14.73 3.96 6.68
CA ILE A 341 13.29 4.17 6.81
C ILE A 341 12.57 2.91 7.28
N PHE A 342 13.10 1.74 7.00
CA PHE A 342 12.61 0.42 7.36
C PHE A 342 13.67 -0.35 8.17
#